data_bf2f69359dd551328b1de40415dd87e1
#
_entry.id   bf2f69359dd551328b1de40415dd87e1
#
_cell.length_a   1.000
_cell.length_b   1.000
_cell.length_c   1.000
_cell.angle_alpha   90.00
_cell.angle_beta   90.00
_cell.angle_gamma   90.00
#
_symmetry.space_group_name_H-M   'P 1'
#
loop_
_entity.id
_entity.type
_entity.pdbx_description
1 polymer ?
#
loop_
_entity_poly.entity_id
_entity_poly.type
_entity_poly.pdbx_seq_one_letter_code
_entity_poly.pdbx_strand_id
1 'polypeptide(L)'
;PQSIHSSSDINGQPDLSVQPVLDRAKAAKKAGADRFCMGWAWREIRDGKSFDAMLSMVSGVRELGLEACVTAGMLTDDQAKRLSEAGLTAYNHNLDTSPEHYDKIITTRTYQERLETLQRVRSAGITICCGGIIGMGESITDRASLLRVLATMKPHPESVPINSLVAVEGTPLEDLALIDPLEMVRMVATA
;
A
#
# COMPACT_ATOMS: atom_id res chain seq x y z
N PRO A 1 -3.48 0.92 -9.76
CA PRO A 1 -4.01 1.27 -11.08
C PRO A 1 -5.12 0.33 -11.55
N GLN A 2 -5.04 -0.96 -11.24
CA GLN A 2 -6.08 -1.92 -11.56
C GLN A 2 -7.21 -1.82 -10.54
N SER A 3 -8.43 -1.55 -11.01
CA SER A 3 -9.59 -1.29 -10.16
C SER A 3 -10.57 -2.47 -10.18
N ILE A 4 -11.19 -2.75 -9.04
CA ILE A 4 -12.34 -3.67 -8.94
C ILE A 4 -13.55 -3.19 -9.75
N HIS A 5 -13.53 -1.95 -10.24
CA HIS A 5 -14.55 -1.39 -11.13
C HIS A 5 -14.23 -1.60 -12.61
N SER A 6 -13.12 -2.24 -12.95
CA SER A 6 -12.85 -2.71 -14.31
C SER A 6 -13.76 -3.91 -14.64
N SER A 7 -13.91 -4.21 -15.92
CA SER A 7 -14.72 -5.34 -16.41
C SER A 7 -14.12 -6.73 -16.11
N SER A 8 -13.05 -6.80 -15.33
CA SER A 8 -12.43 -8.06 -14.93
C SER A 8 -13.26 -8.80 -13.87
N ASP A 9 -13.32 -10.13 -13.95
CA ASP A 9 -14.00 -11.01 -12.99
C ASP A 9 -13.28 -11.12 -11.62
N ILE A 10 -12.63 -10.04 -11.16
CA ILE A 10 -11.97 -10.00 -9.86
C ILE A 10 -13.03 -9.82 -8.77
N ASN A 11 -13.56 -10.93 -8.28
CA ASN A 11 -14.49 -10.99 -7.17
C ASN A 11 -13.76 -10.87 -5.82
N GLY A 12 -13.43 -9.64 -5.41
CA GLY A 12 -12.95 -9.32 -4.08
C GLY A 12 -14.09 -8.88 -3.17
N GLN A 13 -14.67 -9.77 -2.37
CA GLN A 13 -15.54 -9.36 -1.27
C GLN A 13 -14.68 -8.99 -0.05
N PRO A 14 -14.87 -7.81 0.58
CA PRO A 14 -14.16 -7.49 1.81
C PRO A 14 -14.63 -8.44 2.91
N ASP A 15 -13.73 -9.30 3.39
CA ASP A 15 -13.96 -10.08 4.61
C ASP A 15 -13.68 -9.19 5.82
N LEU A 16 -14.74 -8.74 6.48
CA LEU A 16 -14.67 -7.93 7.69
C LEU A 16 -14.66 -8.79 8.97
N SER A 17 -14.60 -10.11 8.83
CA SER A 17 -14.57 -11.05 9.96
C SER A 17 -13.19 -11.04 10.61
N VAL A 18 -13.11 -10.65 11.86
CA VAL A 18 -11.85 -10.55 12.62
C VAL A 18 -11.19 -11.92 12.79
N GLN A 19 -11.96 -12.94 13.19
CA GLN A 19 -11.42 -14.25 13.56
C GLN A 19 -10.67 -14.95 12.42
N PRO A 20 -11.17 -15.04 11.18
CA PRO A 20 -10.43 -15.63 10.07
C PRO A 20 -9.09 -14.95 9.78
N VAL A 21 -9.03 -13.62 9.95
CA VAL A 21 -7.78 -12.84 9.77
C VAL A 21 -6.78 -13.22 10.87
N LEU A 22 -7.21 -13.30 12.12
CA LEU A 22 -6.34 -13.72 13.24
C LEU A 22 -5.85 -15.16 13.10
N ASP A 23 -6.67 -16.06 12.57
CA ASP A 23 -6.26 -17.45 12.34
C ASP A 23 -5.19 -17.53 11.23
N ARG A 24 -5.30 -16.73 10.17
CA ARG A 24 -4.24 -16.58 9.16
C ARG A 24 -2.96 -15.98 9.76
N ALA A 25 -3.09 -14.96 10.62
CA ALA A 25 -1.94 -14.36 11.31
C ALA A 25 -1.22 -15.36 12.21
N LYS A 26 -1.96 -16.20 12.96
CA LYS A 26 -1.39 -17.30 13.75
C LYS A 26 -0.63 -18.30 12.87
N ALA A 27 -1.20 -18.68 11.73
CA ALA A 27 -0.56 -19.58 10.79
C ALA A 27 0.72 -18.98 10.21
N ALA A 28 0.71 -17.69 9.84
CA ALA A 28 1.88 -16.95 9.36
C ALA A 28 2.99 -16.91 10.43
N LYS A 29 2.64 -16.60 11.68
CA LYS A 29 3.60 -16.63 12.80
C LYS A 29 4.22 -18.03 12.98
N LYS A 30 3.42 -19.08 12.94
CA LYS A 30 3.91 -20.46 13.01
C LYS A 30 4.87 -20.80 11.87
N ALA A 31 4.67 -20.19 10.70
CA ALA A 31 5.56 -20.32 9.54
C ALA A 31 6.81 -19.42 9.60
N GLY A 32 7.01 -18.66 10.69
CA GLY A 32 8.18 -17.83 10.91
C GLY A 32 8.06 -16.38 10.42
N ALA A 33 6.85 -15.89 10.17
CA ALA A 33 6.67 -14.49 9.82
C ALA A 33 6.85 -13.58 11.05
N ASP A 34 7.49 -12.42 10.85
CA ASP A 34 7.62 -11.34 11.85
C ASP A 34 6.55 -10.27 11.66
N ARG A 35 6.02 -10.12 10.44
CA ARG A 35 5.02 -9.11 10.07
C ARG A 35 3.83 -9.77 9.37
N PHE A 36 2.63 -9.25 9.67
CA PHE A 36 1.40 -9.62 8.98
C PHE A 36 0.76 -8.39 8.32
N CYS A 37 0.62 -8.44 7.01
CA CYS A 37 0.06 -7.35 6.21
C CYS A 37 -1.41 -7.62 5.89
N MET A 38 -2.26 -6.62 6.12
CA MET A 38 -3.69 -6.64 5.84
C MET A 38 -4.03 -5.56 4.82
N GLY A 39 -4.82 -5.89 3.80
CA GLY A 39 -5.12 -4.96 2.71
C GLY A 39 -6.60 -4.84 2.41
N TRP A 40 -7.04 -3.60 2.18
CA TRP A 40 -8.36 -3.25 1.69
C TRP A 40 -8.23 -2.37 0.44
N ALA A 41 -8.99 -2.69 -0.59
CA ALA A 41 -9.00 -1.92 -1.84
C ALA A 41 -9.89 -0.66 -1.74
N TRP A 42 -9.77 0.09 -0.65
CA TRP A 42 -10.54 1.32 -0.45
C TRP A 42 -9.83 2.53 -1.04
N ARG A 43 -10.61 3.50 -1.50
CA ARG A 43 -10.07 4.82 -1.83
C ARG A 43 -9.61 5.53 -0.56
N GLU A 44 -10.42 5.44 0.50
CA GLU A 44 -10.21 6.08 1.79
C GLU A 44 -10.87 5.25 2.90
N ILE A 45 -10.34 5.35 4.11
CA ILE A 45 -10.96 4.78 5.30
C ILE A 45 -12.21 5.61 5.65
N ARG A 46 -13.30 4.93 5.99
CA ARG A 46 -14.52 5.54 6.52
C ARG A 46 -14.80 5.00 7.91
N ASP A 47 -15.16 5.90 8.83
CA ASP A 47 -15.54 5.52 10.19
C ASP A 47 -16.77 4.61 10.18
N GLY A 48 -16.84 3.73 11.17
CA GLY A 48 -17.91 2.76 11.33
C GLY A 48 -17.40 1.33 11.48
N LYS A 49 -18.32 0.38 11.40
CA LYS A 49 -18.07 -1.05 11.69
C LYS A 49 -16.85 -1.63 10.97
N SER A 50 -16.60 -1.22 9.72
CA SER A 50 -15.46 -1.72 8.93
C SER A 50 -14.13 -1.23 9.50
N PHE A 51 -14.06 0.04 9.93
CA PHE A 51 -12.87 0.59 10.55
C PHE A 51 -12.66 0.03 11.97
N ASP A 52 -13.75 -0.14 12.74
CA ASP A 52 -13.68 -0.76 14.07
C ASP A 52 -13.20 -2.22 14.00
N ALA A 53 -13.65 -2.97 12.98
CA ALA A 53 -13.13 -4.32 12.72
C ALA A 53 -11.63 -4.30 12.35
N MET A 54 -11.18 -3.34 11.53
CA MET A 54 -9.76 -3.17 11.20
C MET A 54 -8.93 -2.89 12.46
N LEU A 55 -9.37 -2.00 13.35
CA LEU A 55 -8.68 -1.73 14.61
C LEU A 55 -8.57 -2.99 15.48
N SER A 56 -9.65 -3.79 15.55
CA SER A 56 -9.64 -5.07 16.27
C SER A 56 -8.67 -6.08 15.65
N MET A 57 -8.58 -6.12 14.30
CA MET A 57 -7.61 -6.98 13.61
C MET A 57 -6.17 -6.54 13.91
N VAL A 58 -5.90 -5.24 13.88
CA VAL A 58 -4.56 -4.68 14.19
C VAL A 58 -4.16 -5.07 15.61
N SER A 59 -5.02 -4.82 16.60
CA SER A 59 -4.74 -5.18 18.00
C SER A 59 -4.50 -6.69 18.17
N GLY A 60 -5.36 -7.52 17.57
CA GLY A 60 -5.22 -8.97 17.67
C GLY A 60 -3.93 -9.49 16.99
N VAL A 61 -3.50 -8.91 15.88
CA VAL A 61 -2.21 -9.25 15.24
C VAL A 61 -1.05 -8.87 16.17
N ARG A 62 -1.12 -7.71 16.83
CA ARG A 62 -0.12 -7.26 17.81
C ARG A 62 -0.06 -8.17 19.04
N GLU A 63 -1.21 -8.60 19.57
CA GLU A 63 -1.28 -9.56 20.67
C GLU A 63 -0.64 -10.91 20.34
N LEU A 64 -0.66 -11.31 19.08
CA LEU A 64 0.07 -12.47 18.60
C LEU A 64 1.59 -12.27 18.58
N GLY A 65 2.09 -11.04 18.83
CA GLY A 65 3.52 -10.70 18.78
C GLY A 65 4.06 -10.55 17.37
N LEU A 66 3.21 -10.23 16.39
CA LEU A 66 3.58 -9.86 15.03
C LEU A 66 3.57 -8.34 14.87
N GLU A 67 4.38 -7.82 13.96
CA GLU A 67 4.19 -6.48 13.45
C GLU A 67 2.93 -6.44 12.58
N ALA A 68 2.04 -5.46 12.83
CA ALA A 68 0.86 -5.24 12.00
C ALA A 68 1.13 -4.21 10.92
N CYS A 69 0.84 -4.54 9.67
CA CYS A 69 0.90 -3.62 8.53
C CYS A 69 -0.47 -3.53 7.86
N VAL A 70 -0.88 -2.32 7.49
CA VAL A 70 -2.18 -2.06 6.84
C VAL A 70 -2.01 -1.30 5.55
N THR A 71 -2.79 -1.66 4.53
CA THR A 71 -3.02 -0.92 3.30
C THR A 71 -4.53 -0.67 3.16
N ALA A 72 -4.99 0.57 3.33
CA ALA A 72 -6.44 0.85 3.34
C ALA A 72 -6.84 2.17 2.67
N GLY A 73 -5.98 2.71 1.80
CA GLY A 73 -6.23 3.97 1.09
C GLY A 73 -5.87 5.21 1.92
N MET A 74 -6.57 6.31 1.69
CA MET A 74 -6.35 7.56 2.42
C MET A 74 -7.00 7.51 3.81
N LEU A 75 -6.49 8.31 4.74
CA LEU A 75 -7.00 8.40 6.11
C LEU A 75 -6.89 9.83 6.66
N THR A 76 -7.65 10.11 7.70
CA THR A 76 -7.59 11.36 8.47
C THR A 76 -6.57 11.27 9.61
N ASP A 77 -6.25 12.41 10.23
CA ASP A 77 -5.37 12.45 11.40
C ASP A 77 -5.93 11.64 12.59
N ASP A 78 -7.25 11.71 12.81
CA ASP A 78 -7.91 10.91 13.85
C ASP A 78 -7.82 9.41 13.59
N GLN A 79 -8.05 9.00 12.35
CA GLN A 79 -7.92 7.59 11.94
C GLN A 79 -6.48 7.09 12.08
N ALA A 80 -5.48 7.91 11.71
CA ALA A 80 -4.08 7.57 11.90
C ALA A 80 -3.75 7.39 13.40
N LYS A 81 -4.23 8.29 14.23
CA LYS A 81 -4.07 8.20 15.70
C LYS A 81 -4.70 6.93 16.26
N ARG A 82 -5.94 6.63 15.90
CA ARG A 82 -6.65 5.40 16.35
C ARG A 82 -5.93 4.13 15.90
N LEU A 83 -5.38 4.10 14.70
CA LEU A 83 -4.55 2.98 14.21
C LEU A 83 -3.26 2.84 15.02
N SER A 84 -2.59 3.94 15.35
CA SER A 84 -1.42 3.95 16.23
C SER A 84 -1.76 3.43 17.63
N GLU A 85 -2.86 3.89 18.23
CA GLU A 85 -3.36 3.43 19.53
C GLU A 85 -3.72 1.93 19.53
N ALA A 86 -4.23 1.40 18.40
CA ALA A 86 -4.45 -0.04 18.20
C ALA A 86 -3.14 -0.84 18.03
N GLY A 87 -1.98 -0.16 17.95
CA GLY A 87 -0.67 -0.78 17.86
C GLY A 87 -0.19 -1.02 16.42
N LEU A 88 -0.73 -0.31 15.42
CA LEU A 88 -0.27 -0.44 14.04
C LEU A 88 1.22 -0.09 13.92
N THR A 89 2.01 -1.00 13.36
CA THR A 89 3.45 -0.81 13.19
C THR A 89 3.79 -0.08 11.90
N ALA A 90 3.15 -0.45 10.80
CA ALA A 90 3.43 0.12 9.48
C ALA A 90 2.13 0.37 8.69
N TYR A 91 2.13 1.45 7.90
CA TYR A 91 1.07 1.74 6.94
C TYR A 91 1.64 1.74 5.52
N ASN A 92 1.08 0.92 4.66
CA ASN A 92 1.47 0.89 3.26
C ASN A 92 0.61 1.88 2.45
N HIS A 93 1.26 2.86 1.84
CA HIS A 93 0.61 3.80 0.96
C HIS A 93 1.58 4.24 -0.15
N ASN A 94 1.56 3.50 -1.24
CA ASN A 94 2.50 3.70 -2.34
C ASN A 94 2.21 4.99 -3.11
N LEU A 95 3.26 5.64 -3.61
CA LEU A 95 3.14 6.73 -4.59
C LEU A 95 2.84 6.20 -6.00
N ASP A 96 3.09 4.92 -6.22
CA ASP A 96 2.91 4.15 -7.45
C ASP A 96 3.86 4.56 -8.57
N THR A 97 3.99 5.86 -8.90
CA THR A 97 4.86 6.37 -9.95
C THR A 97 5.37 7.78 -9.62
N SER A 98 6.01 8.47 -10.58
CA SER A 98 6.45 9.86 -10.43
C SER A 98 5.29 10.86 -10.38
N PRO A 99 5.49 12.07 -9.81
CA PRO A 99 4.49 13.15 -9.91
C PRO A 99 4.10 13.46 -11.35
N GLU A 100 5.07 13.43 -12.28
CA GLU A 100 4.90 13.80 -13.69
C GLU A 100 4.11 12.75 -14.50
N HIS A 101 4.12 11.49 -14.05
CA HIS A 101 3.41 10.40 -14.72
C HIS A 101 2.10 10.02 -14.01
N TYR A 102 1.88 10.47 -12.78
CA TYR A 102 0.80 10.02 -11.90
C TYR A 102 -0.59 10.19 -12.51
N ASP A 103 -0.91 11.38 -13.02
CA ASP A 103 -2.24 11.72 -13.54
C ASP A 103 -2.60 10.96 -14.84
N LYS A 104 -1.61 10.37 -15.52
CA LYS A 104 -1.83 9.51 -16.69
C LYS A 104 -2.36 8.13 -16.30
N ILE A 105 -2.08 7.70 -15.05
CA ILE A 105 -2.39 6.34 -14.58
C ILE A 105 -3.52 6.35 -13.54
N ILE A 106 -3.55 7.34 -12.67
CA ILE A 106 -4.44 7.38 -11.52
C ILE A 106 -5.31 8.64 -11.59
N THR A 107 -6.60 8.44 -11.80
CA THR A 107 -7.60 9.52 -11.97
C THR A 107 -8.51 9.66 -10.75
N THR A 108 -8.48 8.72 -9.78
CA THR A 108 -9.40 8.66 -8.64
C THR A 108 -8.93 9.43 -7.41
N ARG A 109 -7.66 9.85 -7.41
CA ARG A 109 -7.01 10.62 -6.32
C ARG A 109 -5.79 11.33 -6.87
N THR A 110 -5.39 12.42 -6.22
CA THR A 110 -4.21 13.20 -6.61
C THR A 110 -2.93 12.66 -5.96
N TYR A 111 -1.79 13.01 -6.53
CA TYR A 111 -0.49 12.72 -5.93
C TYR A 111 -0.31 13.40 -4.58
N GLN A 112 -0.83 14.63 -4.44
CA GLN A 112 -0.78 15.41 -3.20
C GLN A 112 -1.57 14.73 -2.07
N GLU A 113 -2.77 14.18 -2.33
CA GLU A 113 -3.53 13.41 -1.34
C GLU A 113 -2.75 12.20 -0.81
N ARG A 114 -1.90 11.59 -1.65
CA ARG A 114 -1.03 10.50 -1.20
C ARG A 114 0.07 10.99 -0.25
N LEU A 115 0.73 12.08 -0.60
CA LEU A 115 1.76 12.70 0.26
C LEU A 115 1.20 13.13 1.61
N GLU A 116 0.02 13.74 1.62
CA GLU A 116 -0.68 14.13 2.85
C GLU A 116 -1.04 12.93 3.72
N THR A 117 -1.48 11.83 3.11
CA THR A 117 -1.76 10.58 3.82
C THR A 117 -0.49 10.05 4.49
N LEU A 118 0.64 10.02 3.77
CA LEU A 118 1.93 9.62 4.34
C LEU A 118 2.36 10.52 5.50
N GLN A 119 2.14 11.83 5.39
CA GLN A 119 2.44 12.77 6.46
C GLN A 119 1.58 12.51 7.70
N ARG A 120 0.27 12.28 7.56
CA ARG A 120 -0.64 11.94 8.68
C ARG A 120 -0.21 10.65 9.39
N VAL A 121 0.11 9.62 8.63
CA VAL A 121 0.65 8.35 9.13
C VAL A 121 1.93 8.59 9.96
N ARG A 122 2.86 9.38 9.42
CA ARG A 122 4.11 9.72 10.08
C ARG A 122 3.89 10.51 11.37
N SER A 123 2.97 11.49 11.34
CA SER A 123 2.63 12.31 12.52
C SER A 123 2.00 11.49 13.66
N ALA A 124 1.34 10.38 13.34
CA ALA A 124 0.81 9.43 14.32
C ALA A 124 1.88 8.44 14.87
N GLY A 125 3.15 8.55 14.45
CA GLY A 125 4.23 7.67 14.90
C GLY A 125 4.23 6.29 14.26
N ILE A 126 3.50 6.10 13.16
CA ILE A 126 3.46 4.85 12.40
C ILE A 126 4.55 4.88 11.34
N THR A 127 5.26 3.76 11.13
CA THR A 127 6.26 3.63 10.07
C THR A 127 5.60 3.58 8.69
N ILE A 128 6.32 4.03 7.66
CA ILE A 128 5.82 4.12 6.30
C ILE A 128 6.40 3.00 5.45
N CYS A 129 5.51 2.28 4.75
CA CYS A 129 5.87 1.43 3.63
C CYS A 129 5.37 2.14 2.36
N CYS A 130 6.27 2.70 1.54
CA CYS A 130 5.91 3.51 0.39
C CYS A 130 6.88 3.30 -0.77
N GLY A 131 6.37 2.88 -1.89
CA GLY A 131 7.14 2.59 -3.09
C GLY A 131 6.34 2.83 -4.35
N GLY A 132 6.63 2.03 -5.40
CA GLY A 132 5.99 2.19 -6.69
C GLY A 132 5.91 0.93 -7.52
N ILE A 133 5.31 1.11 -8.69
CA ILE A 133 5.12 0.08 -9.70
C ILE A 133 5.80 0.55 -10.97
N ILE A 134 6.63 -0.29 -11.57
CA ILE A 134 7.24 -0.03 -12.87
C ILE A 134 6.56 -0.88 -13.97
N GLY A 135 6.58 -0.39 -15.21
CA GLY A 135 5.92 -1.03 -16.34
C GLY A 135 4.52 -0.48 -16.63
N MET A 136 4.18 0.69 -16.08
CA MET A 136 2.91 1.39 -16.34
C MET A 136 3.01 2.41 -17.49
N GLY A 137 4.02 2.30 -18.37
CA GLY A 137 4.28 3.23 -19.47
C GLY A 137 5.11 4.45 -19.07
N GLU A 138 5.67 4.46 -17.87
CA GLU A 138 6.58 5.49 -17.39
C GLU A 138 7.95 5.42 -18.06
N SER A 139 8.65 6.55 -18.15
CA SER A 139 10.02 6.65 -18.63
C SER A 139 11.05 6.35 -17.52
N ILE A 140 12.33 6.18 -17.91
CA ILE A 140 13.45 6.09 -16.95
C ILE A 140 13.55 7.36 -16.10
N THR A 141 13.26 8.53 -16.67
CA THR A 141 13.23 9.80 -15.92
C THR A 141 12.12 9.80 -14.86
N ASP A 142 10.95 9.23 -15.17
CA ASP A 142 9.87 9.09 -14.20
C ASP A 142 10.28 8.17 -13.05
N ARG A 143 10.96 7.04 -13.33
CA ARG A 143 11.49 6.15 -12.29
C ARG A 143 12.49 6.85 -11.38
N ALA A 144 13.41 7.62 -11.97
CA ALA A 144 14.37 8.43 -11.21
C ALA A 144 13.66 9.50 -10.38
N SER A 145 12.62 10.14 -10.91
CA SER A 145 11.82 11.13 -10.19
C SER A 145 11.09 10.51 -8.99
N LEU A 146 10.48 9.34 -9.15
CA LEU A 146 9.87 8.59 -8.04
C LEU A 146 10.92 8.32 -6.93
N LEU A 147 12.08 7.77 -7.28
CA LEU A 147 13.13 7.48 -6.30
C LEU A 147 13.63 8.76 -5.62
N ARG A 148 13.77 9.87 -6.36
CA ARG A 148 14.12 11.16 -5.78
C ARG A 148 13.11 11.64 -4.75
N VAL A 149 11.80 11.50 -5.02
CA VAL A 149 10.77 11.86 -4.06
C VAL A 149 10.91 11.03 -2.78
N LEU A 150 11.04 9.71 -2.90
CA LEU A 150 11.21 8.81 -1.75
C LEU A 150 12.48 9.13 -0.95
N ALA A 151 13.61 9.38 -1.64
CA ALA A 151 14.89 9.71 -1.03
C ALA A 151 14.94 11.11 -0.39
N THR A 152 14.03 12.01 -0.75
CA THR A 152 13.96 13.37 -0.15
C THR A 152 12.96 13.49 1.00
N MET A 153 12.17 12.46 1.27
CA MET A 153 11.29 12.41 2.46
C MET A 153 12.13 12.46 3.75
N LYS A 154 11.64 13.16 4.76
CA LYS A 154 12.33 13.28 6.06
C LYS A 154 11.35 12.97 7.20
N PRO A 155 11.51 11.83 7.90
CA PRO A 155 12.45 10.74 7.60
C PRO A 155 12.09 9.97 6.31
N HIS A 156 13.05 9.20 5.79
CA HIS A 156 12.81 8.28 4.66
C HIS A 156 11.75 7.22 5.03
N PRO A 157 11.04 6.64 4.04
CA PRO A 157 10.23 5.45 4.29
C PRO A 157 11.10 4.30 4.84
N GLU A 158 10.58 3.56 5.81
CA GLU A 158 11.28 2.42 6.41
C GLU A 158 11.26 1.20 5.49
N SER A 159 10.34 1.17 4.52
CA SER A 159 10.24 0.11 3.51
C SER A 159 9.82 0.71 2.17
N VAL A 160 10.53 0.34 1.11
CA VAL A 160 10.27 0.82 -0.26
C VAL A 160 10.02 -0.38 -1.18
N PRO A 161 8.76 -0.83 -1.31
CA PRO A 161 8.42 -1.90 -2.24
C PRO A 161 8.48 -1.37 -3.68
N ILE A 162 9.23 -2.07 -4.52
CA ILE A 162 9.24 -1.87 -5.97
C ILE A 162 8.57 -3.09 -6.60
N ASN A 163 7.49 -2.86 -7.33
CA ASN A 163 6.71 -3.91 -7.97
C ASN A 163 6.77 -3.77 -9.51
N SER A 164 6.68 -4.88 -10.21
CA SER A 164 6.41 -4.89 -11.65
C SER A 164 4.91 -4.93 -11.89
N LEU A 165 4.44 -4.20 -12.91
CA LEU A 165 3.07 -4.34 -13.36
C LEU A 165 2.83 -5.78 -13.84
N VAL A 166 1.72 -6.34 -13.41
CA VAL A 166 1.12 -7.54 -14.01
C VAL A 166 -0.10 -7.07 -14.78
N ALA A 167 -0.04 -7.18 -16.11
CA ALA A 167 -1.18 -6.87 -16.97
C ALA A 167 -2.30 -7.88 -16.73
N VAL A 168 -3.51 -7.39 -16.49
CA VAL A 168 -4.70 -8.22 -16.23
C VAL A 168 -5.76 -7.88 -17.26
N GLU A 169 -6.29 -8.88 -17.94
CA GLU A 169 -7.36 -8.74 -18.93
C GLU A 169 -8.57 -8.01 -18.33
N GLY A 170 -9.21 -7.16 -19.11
CA GLY A 170 -10.33 -6.31 -18.67
C GLY A 170 -9.92 -5.09 -17.85
N THR A 171 -8.63 -4.79 -17.72
CA THR A 171 -8.13 -3.58 -17.04
C THR A 171 -7.54 -2.56 -18.02
N PRO A 172 -7.48 -1.26 -17.66
CA PRO A 172 -6.92 -0.23 -18.55
C PRO A 172 -5.46 -0.43 -18.97
N LEU A 173 -4.73 -1.30 -18.30
CA LEU A 173 -3.31 -1.56 -18.54
C LEU A 173 -3.04 -2.98 -19.08
N GLU A 174 -4.07 -3.65 -19.62
CA GLU A 174 -3.98 -5.04 -20.07
C GLU A 174 -3.00 -5.24 -21.25
N ASP A 175 -2.87 -4.23 -22.10
CA ASP A 175 -2.03 -4.29 -23.31
C ASP A 175 -0.56 -3.90 -23.06
N LEU A 176 -0.19 -3.52 -21.83
CA LEU A 176 1.18 -3.11 -21.55
C LEU A 176 2.11 -4.32 -21.50
N ALA A 177 3.25 -4.19 -22.17
CA ALA A 177 4.29 -5.21 -22.20
C ALA A 177 4.90 -5.43 -20.80
N LEU A 178 5.25 -6.67 -20.50
CA LEU A 178 6.00 -7.00 -19.31
C LEU A 178 7.35 -6.27 -19.30
N ILE A 179 7.75 -5.81 -18.14
CA ILE A 179 9.05 -5.18 -17.92
C ILE A 179 10.18 -6.21 -18.08
N ASP A 180 11.30 -5.79 -18.67
CA ASP A 180 12.52 -6.60 -18.66
C ASP A 180 12.95 -6.84 -17.20
N PRO A 181 13.20 -8.09 -16.80
CA PRO A 181 13.68 -8.39 -15.45
C PRO A 181 14.94 -7.61 -15.04
N LEU A 182 15.82 -7.27 -15.96
CA LEU A 182 17.01 -6.46 -15.68
C LEU A 182 16.66 -5.02 -15.32
N GLU A 183 15.58 -4.47 -15.88
CA GLU A 183 15.08 -3.14 -15.46
C GLU A 183 14.55 -3.17 -14.04
N MET A 184 13.90 -4.27 -13.63
CA MET A 184 13.49 -4.46 -12.24
C MET A 184 14.71 -4.52 -11.30
N VAL A 185 15.74 -5.28 -11.67
CA VAL A 185 16.99 -5.36 -10.90
C VAL A 185 17.65 -3.98 -10.79
N ARG A 186 17.74 -3.22 -11.88
CA ARG A 186 18.29 -1.86 -11.88
C ARG A 186 17.52 -0.93 -10.96
N MET A 187 16.19 -0.99 -11.01
CA MET A 187 15.33 -0.13 -10.17
C MET A 187 15.53 -0.43 -8.69
N VAL A 188 15.54 -1.72 -8.30
CA VAL A 188 15.75 -2.14 -6.91
C VAL A 188 17.16 -1.80 -6.44
N ALA A 189 18.19 -2.04 -7.27
CA ALA A 189 19.57 -1.73 -6.94
C ALA A 189 19.83 -0.21 -6.78
N THR A 190 19.07 0.62 -7.50
CA THR A 190 19.16 2.08 -7.39
C THR A 190 18.43 2.59 -6.14
N ALA A 191 17.29 1.97 -5.80
CA ALA A 191 16.50 2.32 -4.62
C ALA A 191 17.23 2.01 -3.31
#